data_e82b72e8784563fe7683635631fd114c
#
_entry.id   e82b72e8784563fe7683635631fd114c
#
_cell.length_a   1.000
_cell.length_b   1.000
_cell.length_c   1.000
_cell.angle_alpha   90.00
_cell.angle_beta   90.00
_cell.angle_gamma   90.00
#
_symmetry.space_group_name_H-M   'P 1'
#
loop_
_entity.id
_entity.type
_entity.pdbx_description
1 polymer ?
#
loop_
_entity_poly.entity_id
_entity_poly.type
_entity_poly.pdbx_seq_one_letter_code
_entity_poly.pdbx_strand_id
1 'polypeptide(L)'
;PEVFVPRWVRGSASFSVLEPFAQSMPAVAIGGSVGTADTGLTGEIVAVKDIDALRALPAGAVSGKIVYFSGRTERTRDGSGYGRAVRSRTEGPSAASALGATGIVIRSISTSSNRLPHTGTLVYNIAQPRIPAVAISNPDADALERQLATGKKVSVNMVVTARDLPQVRSANVIAEFPGTDLANEIVLIGAHLDSWDLGTGALDDGAGVAIAMAAAKLASQAEPRPRRTIRVVLFANEEFGLSGAARYPADEGNAVERHAIAMEADTGAGPVFRLGSKMSAIDWPLILKIHGIVAPLGVELGDNETGVGADIQPLRRQGVPIISPQLDASLYFDVHHTANDTLDKVDPNHIRQSTAVFAVSAYLAAMAPKMPQRLPPPPPR
;
A
#
# COMPACT_ATOMS: atom_id res chain seq x y z
N PRO A 1 -17.63 2.39 -12.86
CA PRO A 1 -16.99 2.01 -14.12
C PRO A 1 -16.36 0.61 -14.02
N GLU A 2 -16.44 -0.15 -15.13
CA GLU A 2 -15.92 -1.51 -15.19
C GLU A 2 -14.40 -1.52 -15.32
N VAL A 3 -13.76 -2.45 -14.59
CA VAL A 3 -12.30 -2.63 -14.56
C VAL A 3 -11.98 -4.11 -14.75
N PHE A 4 -10.98 -4.44 -15.58
CA PHE A 4 -10.43 -5.79 -15.63
C PHE A 4 -9.26 -5.90 -14.66
N VAL A 5 -9.33 -6.90 -13.79
CA VAL A 5 -8.32 -7.10 -12.73
C VAL A 5 -7.62 -8.45 -12.89
N PRO A 6 -6.32 -8.54 -12.61
CA PRO A 6 -5.62 -9.82 -12.53
C PRO A 6 -6.32 -10.74 -11.53
N ARG A 7 -6.31 -12.03 -11.80
CA ARG A 7 -6.78 -13.05 -10.87
C ARG A 7 -5.64 -14.01 -10.55
N TRP A 8 -5.21 -13.96 -9.32
CA TRP A 8 -4.19 -14.85 -8.79
C TRP A 8 -4.76 -15.60 -7.59
N VAL A 9 -4.43 -16.88 -7.48
CA VAL A 9 -4.85 -17.74 -6.36
C VAL A 9 -3.60 -18.11 -5.58
N ARG A 10 -3.58 -17.74 -4.30
CA ARG A 10 -2.47 -17.98 -3.38
C ARG A 10 -2.16 -19.47 -3.23
N GLY A 11 -3.19 -20.30 -3.09
CA GLY A 11 -3.02 -21.70 -2.70
C GLY A 11 -2.40 -21.83 -1.30
N SER A 12 -1.58 -22.85 -1.13
CA SER A 12 -0.80 -23.08 0.09
C SER A 12 0.66 -22.72 -0.10
N ALA A 13 1.32 -22.36 1.01
CA ALA A 13 2.77 -22.20 1.04
C ALA A 13 3.35 -22.84 2.31
N SER A 14 4.52 -23.47 2.18
CA SER A 14 5.30 -23.94 3.32
C SER A 14 6.77 -23.60 3.12
N PHE A 15 7.46 -23.44 4.24
CA PHE A 15 8.89 -23.20 4.26
C PHE A 15 9.52 -23.95 5.42
N SER A 16 10.61 -24.65 5.16
CA SER A 16 11.32 -25.42 6.17
C SER A 16 12.83 -25.34 5.96
N VAL A 17 13.56 -25.14 7.04
CA VAL A 17 14.98 -25.42 7.09
C VAL A 17 15.15 -26.95 7.21
N LEU A 18 15.99 -27.51 6.36
CA LEU A 18 16.33 -28.96 6.37
C LEU A 18 17.62 -29.19 7.15
N GLU A 19 18.61 -28.34 6.94
CA GLU A 19 19.93 -28.37 7.57
C GLU A 19 20.37 -26.96 7.95
N PRO A 20 21.18 -26.74 8.99
CA PRO A 20 21.74 -27.75 9.88
C PRO A 20 20.79 -28.25 10.98
N PHE A 21 19.73 -27.48 11.29
CA PHE A 21 18.73 -27.81 12.30
C PHE A 21 17.34 -27.72 11.67
N ALA A 22 16.73 -28.90 11.44
CA ALA A 22 15.43 -28.98 10.79
C ALA A 22 14.37 -28.18 11.57
N GLN A 23 13.68 -27.26 10.87
CA GLN A 23 12.67 -26.41 11.47
C GLN A 23 11.63 -25.98 10.43
N SER A 24 10.35 -26.24 10.69
CA SER A 24 9.25 -25.69 9.90
C SER A 24 8.92 -24.28 10.36
N MET A 25 8.69 -23.38 9.42
CA MET A 25 8.35 -21.99 9.65
C MET A 25 7.08 -21.64 8.87
N PRO A 26 6.06 -21.04 9.51
CA PRO A 26 4.92 -20.50 8.80
C PRO A 26 5.38 -19.57 7.67
N ALA A 27 4.83 -19.80 6.49
CA ALA A 27 5.15 -19.00 5.31
C ALA A 27 3.89 -18.64 4.53
N VAL A 28 3.95 -17.56 3.78
CA VAL A 28 2.90 -17.15 2.87
C VAL A 28 3.50 -16.82 1.50
N ALA A 29 2.83 -17.24 0.43
CA ALA A 29 3.24 -16.84 -0.91
C ALA A 29 3.05 -15.31 -1.07
N ILE A 30 4.04 -14.67 -1.67
CA ILE A 30 3.93 -13.25 -2.06
C ILE A 30 2.94 -13.15 -3.22
N GLY A 31 2.10 -12.13 -3.21
CA GLY A 31 1.09 -11.88 -4.24
C GLY A 31 1.71 -11.80 -5.64
N GLY A 32 1.23 -12.62 -6.57
CA GLY A 32 1.79 -12.77 -7.91
C GLY A 32 2.93 -13.78 -8.04
N SER A 33 3.35 -14.43 -6.95
CA SER A 33 4.34 -15.50 -7.01
C SER A 33 3.87 -16.64 -7.91
N VAL A 34 4.80 -17.21 -8.67
CA VAL A 34 4.59 -18.51 -9.32
C VAL A 34 4.69 -19.63 -8.31
N GLY A 35 4.07 -20.78 -8.63
CA GLY A 35 4.20 -22.01 -7.86
C GLY A 35 5.54 -22.71 -8.04
N THR A 36 5.79 -23.71 -7.19
CA THR A 36 6.87 -24.70 -7.30
C THR A 36 6.34 -25.98 -7.95
N ALA A 37 7.21 -26.93 -8.25
CA ALA A 37 6.80 -28.33 -8.43
C ALA A 37 6.18 -28.89 -7.14
N ASP A 38 5.44 -29.98 -7.23
CA ASP A 38 4.77 -30.63 -6.09
C ASP A 38 5.73 -31.02 -4.97
N THR A 39 6.95 -31.43 -5.32
CA THR A 39 8.03 -31.73 -4.36
C THR A 39 8.63 -30.48 -3.72
N GLY A 40 8.24 -29.29 -4.17
CA GLY A 40 8.81 -28.03 -3.74
C GLY A 40 10.12 -27.69 -4.42
N LEU A 41 10.72 -26.61 -3.95
CA LEU A 41 12.04 -26.12 -4.34
C LEU A 41 12.98 -26.27 -3.16
N THR A 42 14.00 -27.13 -3.32
CA THR A 42 15.07 -27.35 -2.32
C THR A 42 16.34 -26.63 -2.79
N GLY A 43 17.00 -25.92 -1.89
CA GLY A 43 18.24 -25.23 -2.22
C GLY A 43 18.99 -24.71 -1.00
N GLU A 44 20.25 -24.35 -1.23
CA GLU A 44 21.03 -23.58 -0.27
C GLU A 44 20.52 -22.14 -0.22
N ILE A 45 20.45 -21.56 0.98
CA ILE A 45 20.00 -20.17 1.16
C ILE A 45 21.21 -19.23 1.27
N VAL A 46 21.10 -18.07 0.61
CA VAL A 46 22.07 -16.98 0.70
C VAL A 46 21.35 -15.73 1.21
N ALA A 47 21.80 -15.21 2.35
CA ALA A 47 21.22 -14.04 2.95
C ALA A 47 21.83 -12.74 2.40
N VAL A 48 20.97 -11.79 2.10
CA VAL A 48 21.32 -10.40 1.75
C VAL A 48 20.41 -9.43 2.49
N LYS A 49 20.91 -8.26 2.81
CA LYS A 49 20.11 -7.26 3.51
C LYS A 49 18.98 -6.70 2.62
N ASP A 50 19.30 -6.36 1.40
CA ASP A 50 18.43 -5.68 0.43
C ASP A 50 18.90 -5.94 -1.01
N ILE A 51 18.26 -5.27 -1.98
CA ILE A 51 18.59 -5.42 -3.41
C ILE A 51 20.00 -4.90 -3.72
N ASP A 52 20.44 -3.85 -3.08
CA ASP A 52 21.75 -3.27 -3.34
C ASP A 52 22.86 -4.20 -2.83
N ALA A 53 22.66 -4.81 -1.65
CA ALA A 53 23.53 -5.87 -1.15
C ALA A 53 23.53 -7.11 -2.07
N LEU A 54 22.38 -7.48 -2.64
CA LEU A 54 22.28 -8.57 -3.62
C LEU A 54 23.12 -8.28 -4.88
N ARG A 55 23.01 -7.07 -5.43
CA ARG A 55 23.74 -6.64 -6.62
C ARG A 55 25.26 -6.53 -6.41
N ALA A 56 25.67 -6.30 -5.17
CA ALA A 56 27.08 -6.23 -4.77
C ALA A 56 27.77 -7.60 -4.62
N LEU A 57 27.01 -8.69 -4.69
CA LEU A 57 27.58 -10.05 -4.59
C LEU A 57 28.45 -10.39 -5.81
N PRO A 58 29.48 -11.23 -5.64
CA PRO A 58 30.25 -11.76 -6.76
C PRO A 58 29.36 -12.50 -7.76
N ALA A 59 29.74 -12.48 -9.04
CA ALA A 59 29.03 -13.23 -10.09
C ALA A 59 28.91 -14.72 -9.72
N GLY A 60 27.72 -15.30 -9.89
CA GLY A 60 27.42 -16.68 -9.57
C GLY A 60 27.15 -17.00 -8.09
N ALA A 61 27.32 -16.04 -7.18
CA ALA A 61 27.14 -16.27 -5.75
C ALA A 61 25.77 -16.85 -5.37
N VAL A 62 24.72 -16.50 -6.10
CA VAL A 62 23.33 -16.95 -5.87
C VAL A 62 22.81 -17.90 -6.95
N SER A 63 23.64 -18.28 -7.93
CA SER A 63 23.23 -19.16 -9.02
C SER A 63 22.79 -20.51 -8.49
N GLY A 64 21.57 -20.95 -8.85
CA GLY A 64 20.95 -22.19 -8.38
C GLY A 64 20.56 -22.20 -6.90
N LYS A 65 20.63 -21.05 -6.22
CA LYS A 65 20.34 -20.94 -4.78
C LYS A 65 19.05 -20.16 -4.53
N ILE A 66 18.63 -20.12 -3.27
CA ILE A 66 17.48 -19.35 -2.78
C ILE A 66 18.02 -18.10 -2.05
N VAL A 67 17.55 -16.93 -2.45
CA VAL A 67 17.96 -15.66 -1.82
C VAL A 67 17.03 -15.35 -0.66
N TYR A 68 17.60 -15.03 0.51
CA TYR A 68 16.88 -14.53 1.67
C TYR A 68 17.15 -13.05 1.88
N PHE A 69 16.11 -12.22 1.75
CA PHE A 69 16.17 -10.79 2.08
C PHE A 69 15.89 -10.61 3.57
N SER A 70 16.92 -10.21 4.32
CA SER A 70 16.90 -10.12 5.78
C SER A 70 16.57 -8.73 6.32
N GLY A 71 16.39 -7.73 5.45
CA GLY A 71 16.16 -6.33 5.83
C GLY A 71 14.98 -6.18 6.80
N ARG A 72 15.17 -5.33 7.83
CA ARG A 72 14.15 -5.05 8.85
C ARG A 72 13.38 -3.79 8.50
N THR A 73 12.09 -3.80 8.79
CA THR A 73 11.22 -2.63 8.65
C THR A 73 11.31 -1.80 9.94
N GLU A 74 11.56 -0.51 9.79
CA GLU A 74 11.54 0.42 10.90
C GLU A 74 10.10 0.88 11.18
N ARG A 75 9.76 0.98 12.46
CA ARG A 75 8.51 1.59 12.90
C ARG A 75 8.62 3.10 12.78
N THR A 76 7.82 3.70 11.92
CA THR A 76 7.73 5.15 11.75
C THR A 76 6.28 5.59 11.74
N ARG A 77 6.02 6.79 12.23
CA ARG A 77 4.66 7.33 12.32
C ARG A 77 4.06 7.62 10.94
N ASP A 78 4.89 7.97 10.00
CA ASP A 78 4.52 8.32 8.62
C ASP A 78 4.59 7.14 7.62
N GLY A 79 4.86 5.92 8.08
CA GLY A 79 4.99 4.74 7.23
C GLY A 79 6.26 4.67 6.38
N SER A 80 7.17 5.64 6.47
CA SER A 80 8.37 5.69 5.62
C SER A 80 9.30 4.49 5.78
N GLY A 81 9.28 3.82 6.96
CA GLY A 81 10.03 2.59 7.19
C GLY A 81 9.62 1.45 6.26
N TYR A 82 8.32 1.30 6.02
CA TYR A 82 7.79 0.35 5.05
C TYR A 82 8.22 0.70 3.62
N GLY A 83 8.08 1.94 3.22
CA GLY A 83 8.47 2.41 1.88
C GLY A 83 9.94 2.13 1.54
N ARG A 84 10.84 2.15 2.54
CA ARG A 84 12.25 1.77 2.34
C ARG A 84 12.45 0.27 2.18
N ALA A 85 11.66 -0.55 2.87
CA ALA A 85 11.81 -2.02 2.89
C ALA A 85 11.13 -2.72 1.71
N VAL A 86 10.04 -2.14 1.17
CA VAL A 86 9.13 -2.78 0.21
C VAL A 86 9.80 -3.26 -1.09
N ARG A 87 10.90 -2.62 -1.52
CA ARG A 87 11.62 -2.99 -2.74
C ARG A 87 12.11 -4.44 -2.74
N SER A 88 12.51 -4.97 -1.59
CA SER A 88 12.91 -6.38 -1.46
C SER A 88 11.79 -7.34 -1.83
N ARG A 89 10.52 -6.96 -1.63
CA ARG A 89 9.35 -7.73 -2.05
C ARG A 89 9.00 -7.48 -3.52
N THR A 90 8.88 -6.22 -3.91
CA THR A 90 8.36 -5.87 -5.24
C THR A 90 9.33 -6.19 -6.37
N GLU A 91 10.63 -5.89 -6.19
CA GLU A 91 11.68 -6.06 -7.21
C GLU A 91 12.58 -7.28 -6.95
N GLY A 92 12.62 -7.75 -5.69
CA GLY A 92 13.54 -8.80 -5.23
C GLY A 92 13.54 -10.06 -6.08
N PRO A 93 12.36 -10.65 -6.43
CA PRO A 93 12.31 -11.86 -7.26
C PRO A 93 13.00 -11.68 -8.61
N SER A 94 12.74 -10.57 -9.30
CA SER A 94 13.36 -10.27 -10.60
C SER A 94 14.85 -9.99 -10.48
N ALA A 95 15.26 -9.25 -9.44
CA ALA A 95 16.67 -8.97 -9.19
C ALA A 95 17.46 -10.24 -8.87
N ALA A 96 16.91 -11.15 -8.07
CA ALA A 96 17.53 -12.42 -7.73
C ALA A 96 17.57 -13.37 -8.94
N SER A 97 16.48 -13.46 -9.70
CA SER A 97 16.39 -14.27 -10.92
C SER A 97 17.42 -13.83 -11.97
N ALA A 98 17.64 -12.53 -12.14
CA ALA A 98 18.66 -11.99 -13.06
C ALA A 98 20.09 -12.45 -12.71
N LEU A 99 20.35 -12.86 -11.47
CA LEU A 99 21.62 -13.39 -10.99
C LEU A 99 21.63 -14.93 -10.89
N GLY A 100 20.57 -15.59 -11.41
CA GLY A 100 20.47 -17.04 -11.49
C GLY A 100 19.91 -17.71 -10.23
N ALA A 101 19.32 -16.95 -9.30
CA ALA A 101 18.60 -17.54 -8.16
C ALA A 101 17.35 -18.29 -8.62
N THR A 102 16.96 -19.32 -7.86
CA THR A 102 15.82 -20.19 -8.18
C THR A 102 14.57 -19.89 -7.35
N GLY A 103 14.68 -19.11 -6.27
CA GLY A 103 13.59 -18.69 -5.42
C GLY A 103 14.03 -17.60 -4.44
N ILE A 104 13.06 -16.96 -3.81
CA ILE A 104 13.34 -16.01 -2.73
C ILE A 104 12.50 -16.28 -1.48
N VAL A 105 13.08 -15.92 -0.35
CA VAL A 105 12.40 -15.80 0.95
C VAL A 105 12.60 -14.38 1.43
N ILE A 106 11.57 -13.74 1.95
CA ILE A 106 11.72 -12.42 2.57
C ILE A 106 11.38 -12.49 4.06
N ARG A 107 12.11 -11.78 4.87
CA ARG A 107 11.65 -11.33 6.18
C ARG A 107 10.39 -10.49 5.95
N SER A 108 9.32 -10.77 6.67
CA SER A 108 8.09 -9.96 6.56
C SER A 108 8.39 -8.47 6.67
N ILE A 109 7.84 -7.69 5.73
CA ILE A 109 7.92 -6.22 5.74
C ILE A 109 6.88 -5.72 6.74
N SER A 110 7.16 -5.94 8.00
CA SER A 110 6.29 -5.70 9.13
C SER A 110 7.11 -5.26 10.34
N THR A 111 6.47 -4.53 11.25
CA THR A 111 7.03 -4.15 12.55
C THR A 111 6.57 -5.08 13.68
N SER A 112 5.78 -6.12 13.35
CA SER A 112 5.24 -7.08 14.31
C SER A 112 6.28 -8.08 14.82
N SER A 113 6.13 -8.50 16.07
CA SER A 113 6.80 -9.66 16.67
C SER A 113 5.94 -10.93 16.64
N ASN A 114 4.78 -10.91 16.02
CA ASN A 114 3.90 -12.08 15.86
C ASN A 114 4.45 -13.05 14.82
N ARG A 115 4.14 -14.35 14.97
CA ARG A 115 4.50 -15.37 13.97
C ARG A 115 3.51 -15.43 12.80
N LEU A 116 3.13 -14.28 12.29
CA LEU A 116 2.27 -14.13 11.12
C LEU A 116 3.10 -13.54 9.97
N PRO A 117 3.26 -14.29 8.86
CA PRO A 117 3.92 -13.78 7.67
C PRO A 117 3.10 -12.67 7.01
N HIS A 118 3.78 -11.70 6.45
CA HIS A 118 3.23 -10.54 5.79
C HIS A 118 3.30 -10.72 4.27
N THR A 119 2.18 -10.65 3.58
CA THR A 119 2.12 -10.75 2.11
C THR A 119 2.30 -9.40 1.42
N GLY A 120 1.75 -9.24 0.26
CA GLY A 120 1.73 -8.07 -0.61
C GLY A 120 2.19 -8.42 -2.01
N THR A 121 2.01 -7.51 -2.95
CA THR A 121 2.32 -7.79 -4.36
C THR A 121 3.80 -7.75 -4.67
N LEU A 122 4.21 -8.56 -5.65
CA LEU A 122 5.50 -8.47 -6.35
C LEU A 122 5.27 -8.09 -7.82
N VAL A 123 6.31 -7.58 -8.47
CA VAL A 123 6.27 -7.24 -9.90
C VAL A 123 7.40 -7.97 -10.61
N TYR A 124 7.05 -8.95 -11.44
CA TYR A 124 8.05 -9.62 -12.27
C TYR A 124 8.47 -8.76 -13.48
N ASN A 125 9.77 -8.63 -13.66
CA ASN A 125 10.31 -8.12 -14.91
C ASN A 125 10.14 -9.19 -16.00
N ILE A 126 9.45 -8.85 -17.08
CA ILE A 126 9.17 -9.76 -18.21
C ILE A 126 10.45 -10.31 -18.87
N ALA A 127 11.58 -9.63 -18.72
CA ALA A 127 12.87 -10.05 -19.28
C ALA A 127 13.57 -11.15 -18.43
N GLN A 128 13.01 -11.50 -17.26
CA GLN A 128 13.62 -12.45 -16.33
C GLN A 128 12.71 -13.66 -16.10
N PRO A 129 13.26 -14.86 -15.87
CA PRO A 129 12.47 -16.00 -15.41
C PRO A 129 11.71 -15.67 -14.13
N ARG A 130 10.45 -16.07 -14.05
CA ARG A 130 9.65 -15.94 -12.82
C ARG A 130 10.07 -17.04 -11.84
N ILE A 131 10.41 -16.67 -10.63
CA ILE A 131 10.82 -17.57 -9.55
C ILE A 131 9.87 -17.48 -8.36
N PRO A 132 9.63 -18.59 -7.60
CA PRO A 132 8.74 -18.57 -6.44
C PRO A 132 9.27 -17.68 -5.33
N ALA A 133 8.33 -17.03 -4.63
CA ALA A 133 8.60 -16.06 -3.58
C ALA A 133 7.68 -16.25 -2.38
N VAL A 134 8.25 -16.37 -1.19
CA VAL A 134 7.52 -16.48 0.08
C VAL A 134 8.03 -15.48 1.11
N ALA A 135 7.16 -15.11 2.04
CA ALA A 135 7.52 -14.39 3.26
C ALA A 135 7.43 -15.32 4.47
N ILE A 136 8.33 -15.13 5.43
CA ILE A 136 8.29 -15.73 6.77
C ILE A 136 8.17 -14.62 7.81
N SER A 137 7.63 -14.93 8.99
CA SER A 137 7.45 -13.96 10.07
C SER A 137 8.78 -13.39 10.59
N ASN A 138 8.75 -12.24 11.25
CA ASN A 138 9.95 -11.66 11.87
C ASN A 138 10.61 -12.60 12.89
N PRO A 139 9.87 -13.26 13.82
CA PRO A 139 10.48 -14.24 14.73
C PRO A 139 11.09 -15.45 14.03
N ASP A 140 10.47 -15.95 12.94
CA ASP A 140 11.01 -17.06 12.16
C ASP A 140 12.24 -16.63 11.35
N ALA A 141 12.24 -15.41 10.82
CA ALA A 141 13.40 -14.81 10.19
C ALA A 141 14.58 -14.67 11.17
N ASP A 142 14.33 -14.27 12.42
CA ASP A 142 15.36 -14.24 13.47
C ASP A 142 15.89 -15.64 13.79
N ALA A 143 15.02 -16.67 13.74
CA ALA A 143 15.46 -18.06 13.92
C ALA A 143 16.33 -18.54 12.75
N LEU A 144 15.96 -18.18 11.50
CA LEU A 144 16.76 -18.49 10.32
C LEU A 144 18.13 -17.78 10.38
N GLU A 145 18.18 -16.52 10.78
CA GLU A 145 19.44 -15.78 10.93
C GLU A 145 20.35 -16.41 11.97
N ARG A 146 19.82 -16.93 13.08
CA ARG A 146 20.62 -17.68 14.06
C ARG A 146 21.24 -18.94 13.45
N GLN A 147 20.53 -19.65 12.57
CA GLN A 147 21.09 -20.82 11.89
C GLN A 147 22.18 -20.40 10.89
N LEU A 148 21.97 -19.33 10.12
CA LEU A 148 22.99 -18.79 9.21
C LEU A 148 24.25 -18.31 9.95
N ALA A 149 24.08 -17.71 11.12
CA ALA A 149 25.21 -17.25 11.97
C ALA A 149 26.11 -18.37 12.47
N THR A 150 25.69 -19.64 12.39
CA THR A 150 26.56 -20.80 12.74
C THR A 150 27.70 -21.00 11.75
N GLY A 151 27.69 -20.36 10.60
CA GLY A 151 28.64 -20.56 9.51
C GLY A 151 28.46 -21.90 8.76
N LYS A 152 27.50 -22.72 9.17
CA LYS A 152 27.18 -23.98 8.47
C LYS A 152 26.32 -23.67 7.24
N LYS A 153 26.41 -24.54 6.24
CA LYS A 153 25.49 -24.50 5.10
C LYS A 153 24.05 -24.67 5.60
N VAL A 154 23.15 -23.76 5.17
CA VAL A 154 21.73 -23.84 5.47
C VAL A 154 21.00 -24.25 4.19
N SER A 155 20.36 -25.43 4.24
CA SER A 155 19.51 -25.93 3.17
C SER A 155 18.04 -25.80 3.56
N VAL A 156 17.22 -25.35 2.62
CA VAL A 156 15.80 -25.10 2.83
C VAL A 156 14.96 -25.75 1.75
N ASN A 157 13.68 -26.01 2.06
CA ASN A 157 12.66 -26.37 1.09
C ASN A 157 11.50 -25.42 1.21
N MET A 158 10.95 -24.99 0.06
CA MET A 158 9.69 -24.25 -0.02
C MET A 158 8.74 -24.92 -0.98
N VAL A 159 7.47 -24.98 -0.64
CA VAL A 159 6.37 -25.41 -1.53
C VAL A 159 5.43 -24.25 -1.69
N VAL A 160 5.08 -23.92 -2.91
CA VAL A 160 4.12 -22.85 -3.25
C VAL A 160 3.17 -23.39 -4.33
N THR A 161 1.86 -23.37 -4.06
CA THR A 161 0.85 -23.85 -5.02
C THR A 161 0.10 -22.70 -5.71
N ALA A 162 0.64 -21.49 -5.63
CA ALA A 162 0.08 -20.29 -6.23
C ALA A 162 0.02 -20.37 -7.76
N ARG A 163 -0.99 -19.76 -8.35
CA ARG A 163 -1.16 -19.75 -9.81
C ARG A 163 -1.95 -18.53 -10.28
N ASP A 164 -1.61 -18.08 -11.49
CA ASP A 164 -2.41 -17.08 -12.22
C ASP A 164 -3.64 -17.75 -12.84
N LEU A 165 -4.72 -17.01 -12.91
CA LEU A 165 -5.96 -17.36 -13.62
C LEU A 165 -6.30 -16.23 -14.60
N PRO A 166 -7.21 -16.47 -15.56
CA PRO A 166 -7.69 -15.42 -16.46
C PRO A 166 -8.23 -14.22 -15.68
N GLN A 167 -8.01 -13.01 -16.21
CA GLN A 167 -8.55 -11.78 -15.66
C GLN A 167 -10.07 -11.87 -15.46
N VAL A 168 -10.55 -11.13 -14.47
CA VAL A 168 -11.98 -11.03 -14.15
C VAL A 168 -12.42 -9.58 -14.14
N ARG A 169 -13.73 -9.37 -14.24
CA ARG A 169 -14.35 -8.05 -14.18
C ARG A 169 -14.54 -7.63 -12.73
N SER A 170 -14.24 -6.38 -12.46
CA SER A 170 -14.52 -5.68 -11.21
C SER A 170 -15.02 -4.26 -11.53
N ALA A 171 -15.15 -3.38 -10.55
CA ALA A 171 -15.56 -2.01 -10.76
C ALA A 171 -15.09 -1.09 -9.63
N ASN A 172 -14.75 0.16 -9.98
CA ASN A 172 -14.74 1.23 -8.99
C ASN A 172 -16.18 1.58 -8.58
N VAL A 173 -16.39 1.90 -7.31
CA VAL A 173 -17.65 2.44 -6.80
C VAL A 173 -17.53 3.95 -6.63
N ILE A 174 -18.46 4.70 -7.21
CA ILE A 174 -18.45 6.16 -7.17
C ILE A 174 -19.76 6.64 -6.56
N ALA A 175 -19.66 7.55 -5.59
CA ALA A 175 -20.79 8.27 -5.02
C ALA A 175 -20.54 9.77 -5.04
N GLU A 176 -21.59 10.56 -5.30
CA GLU A 176 -21.50 12.00 -5.38
C GLU A 176 -22.52 12.69 -4.46
N PHE A 177 -22.07 13.76 -3.83
CA PHE A 177 -22.90 14.75 -3.17
C PHE A 177 -22.81 16.06 -3.96
N PRO A 178 -23.82 16.37 -4.80
CA PRO A 178 -23.77 17.53 -5.68
C PRO A 178 -23.59 18.86 -4.94
N GLY A 179 -22.69 19.67 -5.43
CA GLY A 179 -22.48 21.04 -4.95
C GLY A 179 -23.61 22.00 -5.35
N THR A 180 -23.43 23.28 -5.04
CA THR A 180 -24.38 24.34 -5.40
C THR A 180 -23.97 25.04 -6.69
N ASP A 181 -23.30 26.17 -6.60
CA ASP A 181 -22.94 27.03 -7.74
C ASP A 181 -21.70 26.59 -8.53
N LEU A 182 -20.85 25.73 -7.94
CA LEU A 182 -19.67 25.13 -8.57
C LEU A 182 -19.80 23.61 -8.70
N ALA A 183 -21.01 23.08 -8.88
CA ALA A 183 -21.29 21.63 -8.90
C ALA A 183 -20.52 20.86 -9.99
N ASN A 184 -20.00 21.53 -11.02
CA ASN A 184 -19.17 20.90 -12.05
C ASN A 184 -17.71 20.65 -11.59
N GLU A 185 -17.27 21.28 -10.51
CA GLU A 185 -15.94 21.06 -9.94
C GLU A 185 -16.01 20.02 -8.82
N ILE A 186 -14.99 19.15 -8.72
CA ILE A 186 -15.01 17.96 -7.87
C ILE A 186 -13.92 18.03 -6.80
N VAL A 187 -14.30 17.78 -5.56
CA VAL A 187 -13.39 17.41 -4.47
C VAL A 187 -13.52 15.91 -4.25
N LEU A 188 -12.45 15.16 -4.47
CA LEU A 188 -12.44 13.71 -4.40
C LEU A 188 -11.87 13.22 -3.06
N ILE A 189 -12.52 12.23 -2.45
CA ILE A 189 -12.00 11.43 -1.34
C ILE A 189 -11.93 9.99 -1.81
N GLY A 190 -10.72 9.41 -1.84
CA GLY A 190 -10.45 8.03 -2.27
C GLY A 190 -10.17 7.09 -1.10
N ALA A 191 -10.43 5.81 -1.36
CA ALA A 191 -10.06 4.64 -0.57
C ALA A 191 -10.15 3.42 -1.50
N HIS A 192 -9.60 2.25 -1.13
CA HIS A 192 -9.75 1.06 -1.97
C HIS A 192 -10.67 -0.01 -1.37
N LEU A 193 -11.24 -0.86 -2.24
CA LEU A 193 -12.27 -1.85 -1.86
C LEU A 193 -11.73 -3.24 -1.63
N ASP A 194 -10.61 -3.56 -2.24
CA ASP A 194 -10.00 -4.89 -2.13
C ASP A 194 -9.07 -4.96 -0.91
N SER A 195 -8.71 -6.16 -0.54
CA SER A 195 -7.76 -6.45 0.53
C SER A 195 -7.08 -7.78 0.26
N TRP A 196 -5.96 -8.03 0.94
CA TRP A 196 -5.34 -9.35 0.93
C TRP A 196 -6.19 -10.39 1.66
N ASP A 197 -6.27 -11.58 1.09
CA ASP A 197 -7.08 -12.72 1.50
C ASP A 197 -6.68 -13.38 2.85
N LEU A 198 -5.64 -12.89 3.51
CA LEU A 198 -5.17 -13.42 4.80
C LEU A 198 -6.01 -12.93 5.98
N GLY A 199 -6.42 -11.67 5.95
CA GLY A 199 -7.26 -11.01 6.95
C GLY A 199 -8.63 -10.65 6.39
N THR A 200 -9.30 -9.71 7.06
CA THR A 200 -10.60 -9.18 6.62
C THR A 200 -10.50 -7.80 5.97
N GLY A 201 -9.30 -7.22 5.87
CA GLY A 201 -9.09 -5.89 5.31
C GLY A 201 -9.73 -4.77 6.14
N ALA A 202 -9.71 -4.90 7.46
CA ALA A 202 -10.39 -3.93 8.32
C ALA A 202 -9.60 -2.62 8.44
N LEU A 203 -8.25 -2.70 8.46
CA LEU A 203 -7.38 -1.54 8.47
C LEU A 203 -6.94 -1.16 7.06
N ASP A 204 -6.84 -2.14 6.17
CA ASP A 204 -6.32 -2.07 4.82
C ASP A 204 -7.33 -2.67 3.82
N ASP A 205 -8.38 -1.93 3.31
CA ASP A 205 -8.62 -0.51 3.58
C ASP A 205 -10.08 -0.24 4.02
N GLY A 206 -10.70 -1.16 4.77
CA GLY A 206 -12.05 -0.96 5.33
C GLY A 206 -12.18 0.32 6.17
N ALA A 207 -11.13 0.68 6.90
CA ALA A 207 -11.08 1.92 7.68
C ALA A 207 -11.11 3.15 6.79
N GLY A 208 -10.32 3.18 5.72
CA GLY A 208 -10.31 4.28 4.74
C GLY A 208 -11.63 4.40 4.01
N VAL A 209 -12.24 3.28 3.61
CA VAL A 209 -13.60 3.26 3.04
C VAL A 209 -14.60 3.94 3.98
N ALA A 210 -14.57 3.57 5.27
CA ALA A 210 -15.47 4.17 6.28
C ALA A 210 -15.20 5.67 6.46
N ILE A 211 -13.93 6.08 6.54
CA ILE A 211 -13.53 7.49 6.65
C ILE A 211 -14.00 8.28 5.43
N ALA A 212 -13.73 7.80 4.22
CA ALA A 212 -14.07 8.49 2.97
C ALA A 212 -15.59 8.71 2.84
N MET A 213 -16.38 7.66 3.08
CA MET A 213 -17.84 7.73 3.01
C MET A 213 -18.44 8.64 4.09
N ALA A 214 -18.00 8.51 5.34
CA ALA A 214 -18.52 9.29 6.45
C ALA A 214 -18.10 10.77 6.33
N ALA A 215 -16.86 11.06 5.94
CA ALA A 215 -16.37 12.41 5.73
C ALA A 215 -17.12 13.14 4.62
N ALA A 216 -17.35 12.49 3.48
CA ALA A 216 -18.13 13.07 2.38
C ALA A 216 -19.57 13.37 2.81
N LYS A 217 -20.21 12.44 3.51
CA LYS A 217 -21.56 12.64 4.06
C LYS A 217 -21.62 13.83 5.02
N LEU A 218 -20.70 13.90 5.99
CA LEU A 218 -20.66 15.02 6.96
C LEU A 218 -20.41 16.34 6.27
N ALA A 219 -19.43 16.41 5.36
CA ALA A 219 -19.10 17.62 4.62
C ALA A 219 -20.29 18.10 3.75
N SER A 220 -21.03 17.17 3.14
CA SER A 220 -22.19 17.52 2.30
C SER A 220 -23.39 18.06 3.07
N GLN A 221 -23.48 17.76 4.36
CA GLN A 221 -24.56 18.20 5.26
C GLN A 221 -24.24 19.51 6.00
N ALA A 222 -23.04 20.08 5.81
CA ALA A 222 -22.64 21.32 6.44
C ALA A 222 -23.41 22.52 5.86
N GLU A 223 -23.60 23.55 6.70
CA GLU A 223 -24.21 24.81 6.28
C GLU A 223 -23.19 25.97 6.38
N PRO A 224 -23.07 26.81 5.35
CA PRO A 224 -23.75 26.71 4.04
C PRO A 224 -23.32 25.46 3.27
N ARG A 225 -24.20 24.93 2.40
CA ARG A 225 -23.91 23.75 1.58
C ARG A 225 -22.66 23.93 0.74
N PRO A 226 -21.87 22.87 0.51
CA PRO A 226 -20.68 22.90 -0.34
C PRO A 226 -20.97 23.48 -1.71
N ARG A 227 -20.07 24.30 -2.23
CA ARG A 227 -20.17 24.86 -3.58
C ARG A 227 -19.84 23.82 -4.65
N ARG A 228 -18.77 23.00 -4.41
CA ARG A 228 -18.31 21.93 -5.29
C ARG A 228 -18.93 20.59 -4.93
N THR A 229 -19.04 19.74 -5.90
CA THR A 229 -19.43 18.34 -5.69
C THR A 229 -18.34 17.62 -4.89
N ILE A 230 -18.75 16.91 -3.84
CA ILE A 230 -17.88 16.00 -3.10
C ILE A 230 -18.11 14.61 -3.66
N ARG A 231 -17.04 14.00 -4.19
CA ARG A 231 -17.06 12.66 -4.79
C ARG A 231 -16.26 11.69 -3.93
N VAL A 232 -16.86 10.56 -3.60
CA VAL A 232 -16.17 9.40 -3.05
C VAL A 232 -15.86 8.45 -4.19
N VAL A 233 -14.64 7.97 -4.27
CA VAL A 233 -14.23 6.90 -5.18
C VAL A 233 -13.62 5.79 -4.35
N LEU A 234 -14.25 4.61 -4.41
CA LEU A 234 -13.72 3.40 -3.83
C LEU A 234 -13.09 2.58 -4.96
N PHE A 235 -11.77 2.53 -4.96
CA PHE A 235 -10.99 1.96 -6.05
C PHE A 235 -10.95 0.44 -5.98
N ALA A 236 -10.92 -0.21 -7.12
CA ALA A 236 -10.80 -1.65 -7.24
C ALA A 236 -9.36 -2.06 -7.53
N ASN A 237 -8.90 -3.12 -6.85
CA ASN A 237 -7.62 -3.76 -7.13
C ASN A 237 -6.41 -2.83 -6.91
N GLU A 238 -6.39 -2.11 -5.81
CA GLU A 238 -5.21 -1.38 -5.36
C GLU A 238 -4.07 -2.35 -5.11
N GLU A 239 -4.32 -3.34 -4.26
CA GLU A 239 -3.39 -4.31 -3.71
C GLU A 239 -2.65 -5.13 -4.78
N PHE A 240 -3.28 -5.36 -5.91
CA PHE A 240 -2.74 -6.23 -6.94
C PHE A 240 -2.61 -5.55 -8.31
N GLY A 241 -2.20 -4.27 -8.31
CA GLY A 241 -1.77 -3.56 -9.50
C GLY A 241 -2.52 -2.29 -9.88
N LEU A 242 -3.28 -1.68 -8.95
CA LEU A 242 -3.87 -0.34 -9.12
C LEU A 242 -4.79 -0.23 -10.35
N SER A 243 -5.51 -1.30 -10.70
CA SER A 243 -6.30 -1.33 -11.93
C SER A 243 -7.41 -0.29 -11.94
N GLY A 244 -8.08 -0.11 -10.79
CA GLY A 244 -9.13 0.89 -10.60
C GLY A 244 -8.61 2.31 -10.71
N ALA A 245 -7.50 2.59 -10.05
CA ALA A 245 -6.82 3.88 -10.10
C ALA A 245 -6.33 4.25 -11.50
N ALA A 246 -5.73 3.30 -12.20
CA ALA A 246 -5.27 3.51 -13.58
C ALA A 246 -6.43 3.76 -14.55
N ARG A 247 -7.56 3.08 -14.34
CA ARG A 247 -8.75 3.21 -15.19
C ARG A 247 -9.52 4.50 -14.96
N TYR A 248 -9.57 4.98 -13.72
CA TYR A 248 -10.42 6.11 -13.32
C TYR A 248 -10.20 7.38 -14.17
N PRO A 249 -8.96 7.90 -14.39
CA PRO A 249 -8.74 9.06 -15.23
C PRO A 249 -9.11 8.83 -16.71
N ALA A 250 -8.98 7.60 -17.21
CA ALA A 250 -9.34 7.27 -18.58
C ALA A 250 -10.87 7.26 -18.79
N ASP A 251 -11.63 6.82 -17.79
CA ASP A 251 -13.09 6.84 -17.81
C ASP A 251 -13.64 8.27 -17.65
N GLU A 252 -12.99 9.10 -16.86
CA GLU A 252 -13.34 10.52 -16.72
C GLU A 252 -12.99 11.33 -17.97
N GLY A 253 -12.05 10.84 -18.80
CA GLY A 253 -11.60 11.56 -19.99
C GLY A 253 -11.16 12.98 -19.65
N ASN A 254 -11.61 13.97 -20.42
CA ASN A 254 -11.31 15.38 -20.14
C ASN A 254 -11.96 15.89 -18.84
N ALA A 255 -12.87 15.13 -18.22
CA ALA A 255 -13.48 15.49 -16.96
C ALA A 255 -12.51 15.50 -15.76
N VAL A 256 -11.29 14.92 -15.88
CA VAL A 256 -10.23 15.07 -14.87
C VAL A 256 -9.92 16.53 -14.59
N GLU A 257 -10.07 17.42 -15.56
CA GLU A 257 -9.90 18.88 -15.38
C GLU A 257 -10.90 19.49 -14.39
N ARG A 258 -12.01 18.79 -14.14
CA ARG A 258 -13.01 19.19 -13.13
C ARG A 258 -12.56 18.91 -11.69
N HIS A 259 -11.56 18.05 -11.48
CA HIS A 259 -11.08 17.72 -10.15
C HIS A 259 -10.28 18.88 -9.56
N ALA A 260 -10.86 19.57 -8.60
CA ALA A 260 -10.23 20.67 -7.89
C ALA A 260 -9.13 20.18 -6.94
N ILE A 261 -9.42 19.11 -6.20
CA ILE A 261 -8.54 18.52 -5.18
C ILE A 261 -8.85 17.02 -5.10
N ALA A 262 -7.82 16.21 -4.80
CA ALA A 262 -7.98 14.83 -4.37
C ALA A 262 -7.32 14.60 -3.02
N MET A 263 -7.88 13.66 -2.24
CA MET A 263 -7.33 13.14 -1.00
C MET A 263 -7.67 11.64 -0.90
N GLU A 264 -6.88 10.88 -0.15
CA GLU A 264 -7.03 9.44 0.01
C GLU A 264 -6.81 9.03 1.45
N ALA A 265 -7.63 8.10 1.94
CA ALA A 265 -7.51 7.49 3.24
C ALA A 265 -7.10 6.03 3.04
N ASP A 266 -5.80 5.75 3.09
CA ASP A 266 -5.19 4.43 2.87
C ASP A 266 -3.84 4.37 3.60
N THR A 267 -3.88 4.36 4.92
CA THR A 267 -2.70 4.10 5.76
C THR A 267 -3.18 3.61 7.14
N GLY A 268 -4.14 2.69 7.13
CA GLY A 268 -4.68 2.06 8.32
C GLY A 268 -5.73 2.88 9.06
N ALA A 269 -5.89 2.59 10.37
CA ALA A 269 -6.97 3.09 11.22
C ALA A 269 -6.49 4.03 12.35
N GLY A 270 -5.26 4.52 12.28
CA GLY A 270 -4.72 5.50 13.25
C GLY A 270 -5.37 6.89 13.11
N PRO A 271 -5.21 7.77 14.10
CA PRO A 271 -5.70 9.12 13.99
C PRO A 271 -4.87 9.93 12.99
N VAL A 272 -5.46 10.92 12.35
CA VAL A 272 -4.70 11.89 11.57
C VAL A 272 -3.78 12.68 12.50
N PHE A 273 -2.48 12.60 12.26
CA PHE A 273 -1.50 13.31 13.08
C PHE A 273 -0.90 14.54 12.41
N ARG A 274 -0.97 14.60 11.08
CA ARG A 274 -0.39 15.70 10.31
C ARG A 274 -1.23 16.00 9.09
N LEU A 275 -1.34 17.28 8.74
CA LEU A 275 -2.00 17.75 7.53
C LEU A 275 -0.95 18.31 6.57
N GLY A 276 -0.64 17.59 5.52
CA GLY A 276 0.23 18.01 4.43
C GLY A 276 -0.52 18.28 3.14
N SER A 277 0.21 18.67 2.11
CA SER A 277 -0.37 18.86 0.78
C SER A 277 0.68 18.72 -0.34
N LYS A 278 0.19 18.64 -1.55
CA LYS A 278 0.95 18.86 -2.77
C LYS A 278 0.13 19.73 -3.70
N MET A 279 0.39 21.03 -3.64
CA MET A 279 -0.35 22.04 -4.39
C MET A 279 0.51 23.25 -4.74
N SER A 280 0.00 24.18 -5.55
CA SER A 280 0.67 25.45 -5.82
C SER A 280 0.84 26.25 -4.53
N ALA A 281 1.96 26.93 -4.36
CA ALA A 281 2.23 27.77 -3.20
C ALA A 281 1.16 28.86 -2.99
N ILE A 282 0.50 29.32 -4.07
CA ILE A 282 -0.57 30.30 -4.00
C ILE A 282 -1.82 29.74 -3.29
N ASP A 283 -2.00 28.42 -3.30
CA ASP A 283 -3.15 27.73 -2.69
C ASP A 283 -2.87 27.26 -1.26
N TRP A 284 -1.62 27.38 -0.78
CA TRP A 284 -1.23 27.01 0.58
C TRP A 284 -2.08 27.65 1.70
N PRO A 285 -2.62 28.88 1.56
CA PRO A 285 -3.54 29.46 2.55
C PRO A 285 -4.77 28.59 2.85
N LEU A 286 -5.20 27.73 1.91
CA LEU A 286 -6.26 26.77 2.16
C LEU A 286 -5.85 25.74 3.24
N ILE A 287 -4.63 25.23 3.17
CA ILE A 287 -4.09 24.27 4.16
C ILE A 287 -3.99 24.93 5.53
N LEU A 288 -3.52 26.18 5.61
CA LEU A 288 -3.46 26.93 6.87
C LEU A 288 -4.85 27.12 7.47
N LYS A 289 -5.85 27.38 6.65
CA LYS A 289 -7.24 27.51 7.09
C LYS A 289 -7.80 26.20 7.62
N ILE A 290 -7.56 25.07 6.91
CA ILE A 290 -7.96 23.73 7.36
C ILE A 290 -7.27 23.43 8.68
N HIS A 291 -5.94 23.57 8.74
CA HIS A 291 -5.15 23.30 9.95
C HIS A 291 -5.64 24.10 11.15
N GLY A 292 -5.95 25.39 10.98
CA GLY A 292 -6.49 26.23 12.07
C GLY A 292 -7.74 25.66 12.73
N ILE A 293 -8.53 24.85 12.00
CA ILE A 293 -9.74 24.21 12.54
C ILE A 293 -9.41 22.83 13.15
N VAL A 294 -8.51 22.06 12.52
CA VAL A 294 -8.24 20.69 12.95
C VAL A 294 -7.11 20.57 13.98
N ALA A 295 -6.29 21.62 14.18
CA ALA A 295 -5.21 21.62 15.16
C ALA A 295 -5.64 21.21 16.59
N PRO A 296 -6.83 21.65 17.10
CA PRO A 296 -7.31 21.19 18.42
C PRO A 296 -7.57 19.66 18.51
N LEU A 297 -7.64 18.97 17.36
CA LEU A 297 -7.76 17.51 17.30
C LEU A 297 -6.39 16.79 17.37
N GLY A 298 -5.29 17.52 17.62
CA GLY A 298 -3.94 16.98 17.69
C GLY A 298 -3.25 16.85 16.34
N VAL A 299 -3.75 17.54 15.32
CA VAL A 299 -3.18 17.51 13.95
C VAL A 299 -2.07 18.54 13.82
N GLU A 300 -0.86 18.11 13.49
CA GLU A 300 0.28 18.96 13.19
C GLU A 300 0.17 19.58 11.79
N LEU A 301 0.70 20.79 11.60
CA LEU A 301 0.88 21.35 10.26
C LEU A 301 2.06 20.63 9.59
N GLY A 302 1.79 19.99 8.46
CA GLY A 302 2.79 19.39 7.59
C GLY A 302 3.37 20.39 6.59
N ASP A 303 4.02 19.85 5.57
CA ASP A 303 4.60 20.61 4.46
C ASP A 303 3.78 20.45 3.17
N ASN A 304 4.26 21.09 2.10
CA ASN A 304 3.68 21.02 0.76
C ASN A 304 4.39 19.98 -0.14
N GLU A 305 5.17 19.08 0.44
CA GLU A 305 5.91 18.02 -0.25
C GLU A 305 5.48 16.62 0.17
N THR A 306 4.27 16.51 0.71
CA THR A 306 3.74 15.24 1.22
C THR A 306 3.69 14.14 0.16
N GLY A 307 3.72 12.90 0.59
CA GLY A 307 3.42 11.74 -0.24
C GLY A 307 2.00 11.82 -0.83
N VAL A 308 1.79 11.11 -1.91
CA VAL A 308 0.49 10.98 -2.56
C VAL A 308 0.06 9.54 -2.44
N GLY A 309 -1.17 9.30 -2.02
CA GLY A 309 -1.76 7.98 -1.94
C GLY A 309 -1.75 7.25 -3.29
N ALA A 310 -1.73 5.92 -3.25
CA ALA A 310 -1.47 5.10 -4.42
C ALA A 310 -2.54 5.28 -5.51
N ASP A 311 -3.80 5.29 -5.12
CA ASP A 311 -4.94 5.35 -6.05
C ASP A 311 -5.14 6.74 -6.67
N ILE A 312 -4.73 7.82 -6.01
CA ILE A 312 -4.84 9.17 -6.55
C ILE A 312 -3.58 9.65 -7.29
N GLN A 313 -2.53 8.82 -7.36
CA GLN A 313 -1.32 9.10 -8.16
C GLN A 313 -1.63 9.41 -9.64
N PRO A 314 -2.51 8.67 -10.33
CA PRO A 314 -2.85 8.99 -11.72
C PRO A 314 -3.47 10.38 -11.88
N LEU A 315 -4.29 10.84 -10.92
CA LEU A 315 -4.83 12.20 -10.91
C LEU A 315 -3.73 13.24 -10.67
N ARG A 316 -2.83 12.98 -9.72
CA ARG A 316 -1.68 13.86 -9.47
C ARG A 316 -0.78 14.01 -10.70
N ARG A 317 -0.56 12.93 -11.46
CA ARG A 317 0.19 12.97 -12.73
C ARG A 317 -0.48 13.87 -13.77
N GLN A 318 -1.78 14.05 -13.70
CA GLN A 318 -2.55 14.99 -14.54
C GLN A 318 -2.71 16.38 -13.91
N GLY A 319 -1.94 16.66 -12.86
CA GLY A 319 -1.85 17.98 -12.26
C GLY A 319 -2.86 18.27 -11.15
N VAL A 320 -3.69 17.32 -10.74
CA VAL A 320 -4.65 17.52 -9.63
C VAL A 320 -3.89 17.80 -8.34
N PRO A 321 -4.21 18.93 -7.64
CA PRO A 321 -3.66 19.21 -6.32
C PRO A 321 -4.12 18.19 -5.28
N ILE A 322 -3.27 17.94 -4.28
CA ILE A 322 -3.52 16.94 -3.24
C ILE A 322 -3.57 17.62 -1.86
N ILE A 323 -4.56 17.27 -1.06
CA ILE A 323 -4.55 17.44 0.39
C ILE A 323 -4.29 16.06 1.00
N SER A 324 -3.38 15.98 1.97
CA SER A 324 -2.97 14.72 2.59
C SER A 324 -3.13 14.79 4.11
N PRO A 325 -4.29 14.42 4.64
CA PRO A 325 -4.40 14.10 6.05
C PRO A 325 -3.67 12.79 6.34
N GLN A 326 -2.52 12.86 7.01
CA GLN A 326 -1.65 11.71 7.24
C GLN A 326 -2.08 10.95 8.50
N LEU A 327 -2.50 9.70 8.32
CA LEU A 327 -2.86 8.78 9.38
C LEU A 327 -1.60 8.26 10.11
N ASP A 328 -1.71 8.07 11.42
CA ASP A 328 -0.62 7.51 12.23
C ASP A 328 -0.44 6.01 11.94
N ALA A 329 0.62 5.68 11.23
CA ALA A 329 0.96 4.32 10.82
C ALA A 329 1.77 3.54 11.86
N SER A 330 1.96 4.06 13.07
CA SER A 330 2.85 3.44 14.07
C SER A 330 2.51 1.99 14.39
N LEU A 331 1.22 1.63 14.34
CA LEU A 331 0.75 0.26 14.60
C LEU A 331 0.21 -0.44 13.34
N TYR A 332 0.07 0.27 12.23
CA TYR A 332 -0.49 -0.27 10.99
C TYR A 332 0.32 -1.45 10.46
N PHE A 333 1.64 -1.30 10.35
CA PHE A 333 2.51 -2.35 9.83
C PHE A 333 2.75 -3.54 10.79
N ASP A 334 2.09 -3.56 11.94
CA ASP A 334 2.00 -4.77 12.78
C ASP A 334 0.98 -5.78 12.24
N VAL A 335 -0.04 -5.30 11.52
CA VAL A 335 -1.18 -6.12 11.07
C VAL A 335 -1.41 -6.08 9.56
N HIS A 336 -1.03 -5.00 8.90
CA HIS A 336 -1.13 -4.78 7.46
C HIS A 336 -0.66 -5.99 6.67
N HIS A 337 -1.45 -6.48 5.71
CA HIS A 337 -1.19 -7.64 4.87
C HIS A 337 -0.99 -8.97 5.64
N THR A 338 -1.58 -9.11 6.81
CA THR A 338 -1.53 -10.33 7.62
C THR A 338 -2.93 -10.83 8.01
N ALA A 339 -2.99 -12.03 8.59
CA ALA A 339 -4.23 -12.57 9.15
C ALA A 339 -4.79 -11.77 10.36
N ASN A 340 -4.02 -10.81 10.89
CA ASN A 340 -4.43 -9.93 11.99
C ASN A 340 -5.06 -8.62 11.53
N ASP A 341 -5.21 -8.39 10.24
CA ASP A 341 -5.97 -7.25 9.75
C ASP A 341 -7.47 -7.51 9.92
N THR A 342 -7.96 -7.19 11.12
CA THR A 342 -9.31 -7.53 11.59
C THR A 342 -9.93 -6.39 12.38
N LEU A 343 -11.26 -6.33 12.43
CA LEU A 343 -12.02 -5.21 12.99
C LEU A 343 -11.72 -4.91 14.48
N ASP A 344 -11.29 -5.89 15.26
CA ASP A 344 -10.90 -5.72 16.65
C ASP A 344 -9.62 -4.88 16.85
N LYS A 345 -8.90 -4.57 15.78
CA LYS A 345 -7.73 -3.69 15.77
C LYS A 345 -8.08 -2.22 15.47
N VAL A 346 -9.32 -1.94 15.10
CA VAL A 346 -9.79 -0.60 14.78
C VAL A 346 -10.28 0.10 16.04
N ASP A 347 -9.67 1.24 16.40
CA ASP A 347 -10.17 2.11 17.47
C ASP A 347 -11.24 3.07 16.91
N PRO A 348 -12.51 3.00 17.37
CA PRO A 348 -13.56 3.90 16.91
C PRO A 348 -13.28 5.39 17.15
N ASN A 349 -12.47 5.74 18.14
CA ASN A 349 -12.13 7.14 18.42
C ASN A 349 -11.14 7.68 17.38
N HIS A 350 -10.21 6.85 16.93
CA HIS A 350 -9.29 7.21 15.84
C HIS A 350 -10.08 7.43 14.54
N ILE A 351 -11.00 6.53 14.20
CA ILE A 351 -11.85 6.68 13.01
C ILE A 351 -12.69 7.96 13.07
N ARG A 352 -13.27 8.28 14.24
CA ARG A 352 -14.05 9.53 14.41
C ARG A 352 -13.18 10.77 14.19
N GLN A 353 -11.97 10.80 14.78
CA GLN A 353 -11.03 11.92 14.62
C GLN A 353 -10.61 12.05 13.16
N SER A 354 -10.21 10.96 12.50
CA SER A 354 -9.80 10.96 11.10
C SER A 354 -10.95 11.39 10.18
N THR A 355 -12.16 10.86 10.40
CA THR A 355 -13.35 11.28 9.67
C THR A 355 -13.60 12.79 9.79
N ALA A 356 -13.45 13.36 11.00
CA ALA A 356 -13.62 14.79 11.20
C ALA A 356 -12.61 15.63 10.43
N VAL A 357 -11.33 15.19 10.42
CA VAL A 357 -10.26 15.89 9.69
C VAL A 357 -10.49 15.83 8.18
N PHE A 358 -10.85 14.67 7.63
CA PHE A 358 -11.20 14.52 6.22
C PHE A 358 -12.43 15.32 5.84
N ALA A 359 -13.47 15.34 6.69
CA ALA A 359 -14.69 16.12 6.44
C ALA A 359 -14.42 17.64 6.39
N VAL A 360 -13.65 18.16 7.35
CA VAL A 360 -13.24 19.60 7.36
C VAL A 360 -12.41 19.91 6.13
N SER A 361 -11.46 19.03 5.77
CA SER A 361 -10.61 19.21 4.59
C SER A 361 -11.44 19.24 3.30
N ALA A 362 -12.36 18.30 3.13
CA ALA A 362 -13.23 18.23 1.96
C ALA A 362 -14.20 19.43 1.89
N TYR A 363 -14.80 19.81 3.01
CA TYR A 363 -15.71 20.94 3.07
C TYR A 363 -15.02 22.25 2.69
N LEU A 364 -13.86 22.56 3.31
CA LEU A 364 -13.16 23.81 3.02
C LEU A 364 -12.58 23.84 1.60
N ALA A 365 -12.15 22.70 1.07
CA ALA A 365 -11.77 22.57 -0.33
C ALA A 365 -12.96 22.83 -1.25
N ALA A 366 -14.14 22.28 -0.93
CA ALA A 366 -15.37 22.52 -1.70
C ALA A 366 -15.87 23.96 -1.61
N MET A 367 -15.59 24.66 -0.53
CA MET A 367 -15.94 26.07 -0.30
C MET A 367 -14.90 27.07 -0.82
N ALA A 368 -13.73 26.63 -1.28
CA ALA A 368 -12.67 27.51 -1.76
C ALA A 368 -13.18 28.44 -2.88
N PRO A 369 -12.87 29.74 -2.82
CA PRO A 369 -13.45 30.74 -3.74
C PRO A 369 -13.04 30.53 -5.20
N LYS A 370 -11.84 29.97 -5.42
CA LYS A 370 -11.29 29.65 -6.73
C LYS A 370 -10.89 28.18 -6.79
N MET A 371 -10.89 27.61 -7.98
CA MET A 371 -10.30 26.31 -8.22
C MET A 371 -8.79 26.38 -7.98
N PRO A 372 -8.21 25.48 -7.17
CA PRO A 372 -6.77 25.43 -6.97
C PRO A 372 -6.01 25.22 -8.28
N GLN A 373 -4.81 25.79 -8.36
CA GLN A 373 -4.00 25.72 -9.58
C GLN A 373 -3.50 24.29 -9.83
N ARG A 374 -3.59 23.87 -11.09
CA ARG A 374 -2.97 22.64 -11.54
C ARG A 374 -1.47 22.67 -11.35
N LEU A 375 -0.92 21.56 -10.90
CA LEU A 375 0.51 21.37 -10.79
C LEU A 375 1.10 20.81 -12.09
N PRO A 376 2.36 21.10 -12.41
CA PRO A 376 3.05 20.38 -13.47
C PRO A 376 3.07 18.86 -13.15
N PRO A 377 3.04 17.99 -14.17
CA PRO A 377 3.24 16.57 -13.95
C PRO A 377 4.55 16.32 -13.20
N PRO A 378 4.60 15.33 -12.28
CA PRO A 378 5.86 14.94 -11.67
C PRO A 378 6.82 14.42 -12.76
N PRO A 379 8.15 14.52 -12.57
CA PRO A 379 9.10 13.93 -13.49
C PRO A 379 8.84 12.41 -13.62
N PRO A 380 9.10 11.81 -14.80
CA PRO A 380 9.01 10.37 -14.97
C PRO A 380 9.97 9.67 -14.00
N ARG A 381 9.52 8.57 -13.40
CA ARG A 381 10.35 7.74 -12.51
C ARG A 381 11.26 6.81 -13.29
#